data_d98b95882516b5b17e075697bab425ba
#
_entry.id   d98b95882516b5b17e075697bab425ba
#
_cell.length_a   1.000
_cell.length_b   1.000
_cell.length_c   1.000
_cell.angle_alpha   90.00
_cell.angle_beta   90.00
_cell.angle_gamma   90.00
#
_symmetry.space_group_name_H-M   'P 1'
#
loop_
_entity.id
_entity.type
_entity.pdbx_description
1 polymer ?
#
loop_
_entity_poly.entity_id
_entity_poly.type
_entity_poly.pdbx_seq_one_letter_code
_entity_poly.pdbx_strand_id
1 'polypeptide(L)'
;MMKEIPGYNGDYKINESGVVINKNGHVMRTAVSNSGYLRTTLEVPNTNPVRRKNESIHRLVAETFIPNPDNLPVVLHKDNDPLNNQVSNLKWGTQSENIQQAFDEDRKVSPFACTYEVYNDTESIKCKGRSSVADLIGYAEVSLKNMVGNGREIALGPYKGYKIRNLDRPTNRKQTIEVARVITRN
;
A
#
# COMPACT_ATOMS: atom_id res chain seq x y z
N MET A 1 -3.37 -3.32 29.43
CA MET A 1 -4.70 -3.59 30.03
C MET A 1 -5.63 -4.12 28.95
N MET A 2 -6.59 -5.06 29.30
CA MET A 2 -7.61 -5.51 28.32
C MET A 2 -8.85 -4.61 28.42
N LYS A 3 -9.37 -4.14 27.28
CA LYS A 3 -10.64 -3.39 27.18
C LYS A 3 -11.60 -4.08 26.22
N GLU A 4 -12.89 -3.88 26.41
CA GLU A 4 -13.93 -4.39 25.53
C GLU A 4 -13.88 -3.69 24.16
N ILE A 5 -14.04 -4.46 23.08
CA ILE A 5 -14.09 -3.92 21.73
C ILE A 5 -15.47 -3.30 21.52
N PRO A 6 -15.56 -2.02 21.13
CA PRO A 6 -16.85 -1.36 20.86
C PRO A 6 -17.66 -2.11 19.81
N GLY A 7 -18.98 -2.21 20.02
CA GLY A 7 -19.89 -2.84 19.06
C GLY A 7 -19.99 -4.37 19.14
N TYR A 8 -19.30 -5.01 20.09
CA TYR A 8 -19.26 -6.47 20.23
C TYR A 8 -19.87 -6.98 21.57
N ASN A 9 -20.62 -6.13 22.29
CA ASN A 9 -21.39 -6.48 23.50
C ASN A 9 -20.59 -7.25 24.57
N GLY A 10 -19.28 -6.97 24.70
CA GLY A 10 -18.41 -7.65 25.64
C GLY A 10 -17.93 -9.05 25.21
N ASP A 11 -18.34 -9.55 24.04
CA ASP A 11 -17.93 -10.85 23.53
C ASP A 11 -16.42 -10.91 23.21
N TYR A 12 -15.77 -9.76 22.98
CA TYR A 12 -14.34 -9.67 22.69
C TYR A 12 -13.67 -8.53 23.47
N LYS A 13 -12.43 -8.77 23.86
CA LYS A 13 -11.54 -7.78 24.49
C LYS A 13 -10.22 -7.70 23.72
N ILE A 14 -9.59 -6.53 23.76
CA ILE A 14 -8.32 -6.26 23.09
C ILE A 14 -7.37 -5.54 24.06
N ASN A 15 -6.06 -5.80 23.93
CA ASN A 15 -5.04 -5.05 24.64
C ASN A 15 -4.37 -3.98 23.75
N GLU A 16 -3.50 -3.18 24.34
CA GLU A 16 -2.75 -2.11 23.69
C GLU A 16 -1.79 -2.58 22.60
N SER A 17 -1.46 -3.86 22.56
CA SER A 17 -0.60 -4.49 21.55
C SER A 17 -1.39 -5.17 20.41
N GLY A 18 -2.74 -5.13 20.47
CA GLY A 18 -3.59 -5.74 19.44
C GLY A 18 -3.89 -7.24 19.66
N VAL A 19 -3.60 -7.81 20.84
CA VAL A 19 -4.02 -9.16 21.16
C VAL A 19 -5.51 -9.16 21.49
N VAL A 20 -6.31 -9.91 20.73
CA VAL A 20 -7.75 -10.06 20.90
C VAL A 20 -8.07 -11.38 21.60
N ILE A 21 -8.95 -11.34 22.60
CA ILE A 21 -9.51 -12.53 23.26
C ILE A 21 -11.04 -12.51 23.16
N ASN A 22 -11.64 -13.69 23.12
CA ASN A 22 -13.09 -13.81 23.25
C ASN A 22 -13.51 -13.84 24.74
N LYS A 23 -14.83 -13.85 25.00
CA LYS A 23 -15.41 -13.90 26.35
C LYS A 23 -14.98 -15.10 27.17
N ASN A 24 -14.55 -16.17 26.53
CA ASN A 24 -14.06 -17.38 27.20
C ASN A 24 -12.53 -17.34 27.47
N GLY A 25 -11.86 -16.21 27.16
CA GLY A 25 -10.43 -16.03 27.34
C GLY A 25 -9.55 -16.62 26.21
N HIS A 26 -10.13 -17.18 25.16
CA HIS A 26 -9.35 -17.70 24.03
C HIS A 26 -8.80 -16.57 23.18
N VAL A 27 -7.49 -16.64 22.87
CA VAL A 27 -6.82 -15.70 21.95
C VAL A 27 -7.32 -15.95 20.53
N MET A 28 -7.81 -14.90 19.91
CA MET A 28 -8.29 -14.95 18.53
C MET A 28 -7.13 -15.07 17.55
N ARG A 29 -7.30 -15.92 16.53
CA ARG A 29 -6.32 -16.07 15.44
C ARG A 29 -6.24 -14.79 14.61
N THR A 30 -5.02 -14.38 14.30
CA THR A 30 -4.74 -13.27 13.40
C THR A 30 -4.00 -13.74 12.15
N ALA A 31 -4.19 -13.06 11.04
CA ALA A 31 -3.50 -13.33 9.78
C ALA A 31 -3.17 -12.02 9.06
N VAL A 32 -2.05 -12.02 8.34
CA VAL A 32 -1.67 -10.88 7.49
C VAL A 32 -2.48 -10.93 6.20
N SER A 33 -3.18 -9.85 5.88
CA SER A 33 -3.95 -9.71 4.64
C SER A 33 -3.03 -9.43 3.43
N ASN A 34 -3.57 -9.55 2.21
CA ASN A 34 -2.86 -9.19 0.99
C ASN A 34 -2.41 -7.72 0.94
N SER A 35 -3.06 -6.85 1.70
CA SER A 35 -2.68 -5.44 1.88
C SER A 35 -1.61 -5.21 2.96
N GLY A 36 -1.07 -6.26 3.57
CA GLY A 36 -0.01 -6.19 4.59
C GLY A 36 -0.49 -5.98 6.03
N TYR A 37 -1.78 -5.74 6.26
CA TYR A 37 -2.31 -5.48 7.60
C TYR A 37 -2.70 -6.75 8.34
N LEU A 38 -2.48 -6.75 9.66
CA LEU A 38 -2.93 -7.84 10.54
C LEU A 38 -4.44 -7.77 10.74
N ARG A 39 -5.14 -8.90 10.52
CA ARG A 39 -6.59 -9.02 10.64
C ARG A 39 -7.01 -10.18 11.51
N THR A 40 -8.20 -10.08 12.11
CA THR A 40 -8.89 -11.15 12.80
C THR A 40 -10.34 -11.24 12.35
N THR A 41 -10.94 -12.42 12.49
CA THR A 41 -12.35 -12.64 12.18
C THR A 41 -13.17 -12.69 13.46
N LEU A 42 -14.14 -11.80 13.60
CA LEU A 42 -15.03 -11.71 14.75
C LEU A 42 -16.48 -11.98 14.32
N GLU A 43 -17.26 -12.57 15.22
CA GLU A 43 -18.70 -12.76 15.01
C GLU A 43 -19.46 -11.49 15.42
N VAL A 44 -20.35 -11.03 14.55
CA VAL A 44 -21.17 -9.84 14.78
C VAL A 44 -22.31 -10.21 15.73
N PRO A 45 -22.44 -9.54 16.88
CA PRO A 45 -23.49 -9.84 17.85
C PRO A 45 -24.90 -9.69 17.26
N ASN A 46 -25.85 -10.44 17.81
CA ASN A 46 -27.28 -10.33 17.48
C ASN A 46 -27.61 -10.54 15.99
N THR A 47 -26.82 -11.35 15.27
CA THR A 47 -27.14 -11.74 13.89
C THR A 47 -27.56 -13.19 13.79
N ASN A 48 -28.66 -13.43 13.05
CA ASN A 48 -29.14 -14.78 12.73
C ASN A 48 -29.46 -14.86 11.22
N PRO A 49 -28.75 -15.67 10.43
CA PRO A 49 -27.61 -16.49 10.80
C PRO A 49 -26.39 -15.68 11.27
N VAL A 50 -25.49 -16.30 12.03
CA VAL A 50 -24.28 -15.68 12.56
C VAL A 50 -23.44 -15.09 11.41
N ARG A 51 -23.20 -13.79 11.47
CA ARG A 51 -22.34 -13.09 10.54
C ARG A 51 -20.92 -12.96 11.12
N ARG A 52 -19.93 -13.09 10.26
CA ARG A 52 -18.53 -12.89 10.61
C ARG A 52 -17.97 -11.70 9.84
N LYS A 53 -17.16 -10.89 10.51
CA LYS A 53 -16.50 -9.72 9.94
C LYS A 53 -14.99 -9.83 10.12
N ASN A 54 -14.26 -9.54 9.04
CA ASN A 54 -12.80 -9.46 9.09
C ASN A 54 -12.40 -8.05 9.51
N GLU A 55 -11.93 -7.93 10.74
CA GLU A 55 -11.51 -6.67 11.35
C GLU A 55 -9.99 -6.49 11.28
N SER A 56 -9.55 -5.26 11.05
CA SER A 56 -8.13 -4.91 11.10
C SER A 56 -7.71 -4.61 12.53
N ILE A 57 -6.64 -5.22 12.99
CA ILE A 57 -6.18 -5.10 14.39
C ILE A 57 -5.88 -3.64 14.76
N HIS A 58 -5.13 -2.88 13.91
CA HIS A 58 -4.85 -1.47 14.18
C HIS A 58 -6.12 -0.64 14.38
N ARG A 59 -7.20 -0.94 13.63
CA ARG A 59 -8.46 -0.23 13.74
C ARG A 59 -9.18 -0.56 15.05
N LEU A 60 -9.23 -1.84 15.43
CA LEU A 60 -9.79 -2.26 16.72
C LEU A 60 -9.05 -1.63 17.91
N VAL A 61 -7.71 -1.57 17.84
CA VAL A 61 -6.89 -0.88 18.86
C VAL A 61 -7.23 0.60 18.91
N ALA A 62 -7.25 1.28 17.77
CA ALA A 62 -7.54 2.71 17.72
C ALA A 62 -8.95 3.02 18.24
N GLU A 63 -9.97 2.29 17.80
CA GLU A 63 -11.36 2.47 18.24
C GLU A 63 -11.56 2.21 19.75
N THR A 64 -10.71 1.34 20.33
CA THR A 64 -10.81 0.97 21.76
C THR A 64 -10.03 1.91 22.68
N PHE A 65 -8.89 2.43 22.23
CA PHE A 65 -7.93 3.11 23.10
C PHE A 65 -7.67 4.58 22.75
N ILE A 66 -7.89 5.01 21.50
CA ILE A 66 -7.53 6.35 21.04
C ILE A 66 -8.81 7.18 20.80
N PRO A 67 -9.04 8.24 21.57
CA PRO A 67 -10.17 9.15 21.32
C PRO A 67 -10.13 9.71 19.90
N ASN A 68 -11.31 9.81 19.26
CA ASN A 68 -11.48 10.36 17.92
C ASN A 68 -12.58 11.43 17.89
N PRO A 69 -12.39 12.58 18.54
CA PRO A 69 -13.41 13.61 18.65
C PRO A 69 -13.78 14.23 17.29
N ASP A 70 -12.82 14.27 16.36
CA ASP A 70 -13.00 14.84 15.02
C ASP A 70 -13.53 13.84 13.98
N ASN A 71 -13.87 12.62 14.39
CA ASN A 71 -14.34 11.53 13.53
C ASN A 71 -13.44 11.28 12.30
N LEU A 72 -12.12 11.32 12.50
CA LEU A 72 -11.15 11.09 11.44
C LEU A 72 -11.27 9.64 10.90
N PRO A 73 -11.27 9.45 9.57
CA PRO A 73 -11.66 8.18 8.97
C PRO A 73 -10.55 7.12 8.94
N VAL A 74 -9.30 7.51 9.08
CA VAL A 74 -8.14 6.65 8.84
C VAL A 74 -7.32 6.47 10.11
N VAL A 75 -6.81 5.25 10.34
CA VAL A 75 -5.79 4.98 11.37
C VAL A 75 -4.43 4.88 10.67
N LEU A 76 -3.48 5.66 11.14
CA LEU A 76 -2.12 5.76 10.61
C LEU A 76 -1.13 5.11 11.59
N HIS A 77 -0.13 4.40 11.05
CA HIS A 77 1.02 3.92 11.82
C HIS A 77 2.12 5.00 11.77
N LYS A 78 2.61 5.44 12.93
CA LYS A 78 3.63 6.51 13.02
C LYS A 78 4.97 6.07 12.43
N ASP A 79 5.32 4.79 12.57
CA ASP A 79 6.53 4.18 12.04
C ASP A 79 6.33 3.55 10.65
N ASN A 80 5.10 3.62 10.12
CA ASN A 80 4.70 3.03 8.84
C ASN A 80 4.80 1.50 8.73
N ASP A 81 5.04 0.80 9.82
CA ASP A 81 4.95 -0.65 9.87
C ASP A 81 3.50 -1.11 10.12
N PRO A 82 2.81 -1.70 9.12
CA PRO A 82 1.42 -2.15 9.26
C PRO A 82 1.23 -3.30 10.25
N LEU A 83 2.32 -3.91 10.73
CA LEU A 83 2.30 -4.98 11.71
C LEU A 83 2.49 -4.48 13.15
N ASN A 84 3.03 -3.26 13.34
CA ASN A 84 3.19 -2.64 14.65
C ASN A 84 1.91 -1.95 15.11
N ASN A 85 1.00 -2.74 15.69
CA ASN A 85 -0.32 -2.27 16.13
C ASN A 85 -0.36 -1.78 17.59
N GLN A 86 0.78 -1.40 18.16
CA GLN A 86 0.86 -0.80 19.49
C GLN A 86 0.09 0.53 19.53
N VAL A 87 -0.69 0.77 20.58
CA VAL A 87 -1.47 2.01 20.76
C VAL A 87 -0.61 3.27 20.61
N SER A 88 0.61 3.24 21.15
CA SER A 88 1.57 4.36 21.06
C SER A 88 2.01 4.68 19.64
N ASN A 89 1.95 3.69 18.76
CA ASN A 89 2.33 3.81 17.34
C ASN A 89 1.17 4.24 16.42
N LEU A 90 -0.06 4.21 16.92
CA LEU A 90 -1.24 4.54 16.12
C LEU A 90 -1.70 5.97 16.36
N LYS A 91 -2.30 6.57 15.34
CA LYS A 91 -3.03 7.84 15.42
C LYS A 91 -4.19 7.86 14.43
N TRP A 92 -5.24 8.62 14.76
CA TRP A 92 -6.26 8.97 13.79
C TRP A 92 -5.72 10.02 12.82
N GLY A 93 -6.19 9.98 11.57
CA GLY A 93 -5.78 10.92 10.53
C GLY A 93 -6.78 11.01 9.39
N THR A 94 -6.47 11.91 8.47
CA THR A 94 -7.23 12.13 7.24
C THR A 94 -6.74 11.24 6.10
N GLN A 95 -7.55 11.11 5.05
CA GLN A 95 -7.13 10.43 3.82
C GLN A 95 -5.95 11.15 3.15
N SER A 96 -5.91 12.49 3.23
CA SER A 96 -4.81 13.30 2.68
C SER A 96 -3.49 13.02 3.40
N GLU A 97 -3.49 12.94 4.73
CA GLU A 97 -2.31 12.58 5.53
C GLU A 97 -1.81 11.18 5.19
N ASN A 98 -2.73 10.20 5.01
CA ASN A 98 -2.36 8.85 4.62
C ASN A 98 -1.71 8.79 3.23
N ILE A 99 -2.19 9.61 2.30
CA ILE A 99 -1.60 9.73 0.96
C ILE A 99 -0.25 10.42 1.05
N GLN A 100 -0.13 11.54 1.81
CA GLN A 100 1.12 12.26 2.01
C GLN A 100 2.19 11.38 2.64
N GLN A 101 1.85 10.68 3.72
CA GLN A 101 2.74 9.73 4.38
C GLN A 101 3.26 8.64 3.42
N ALA A 102 2.40 8.17 2.50
CA ALA A 102 2.81 7.19 1.49
C ALA A 102 3.74 7.78 0.42
N PHE A 103 3.72 9.09 0.19
CA PHE A 103 4.65 9.79 -0.71
C PHE A 103 5.99 10.10 -0.03
N ASP A 104 5.96 10.57 1.22
CA ASP A 104 7.15 10.93 2.00
C ASP A 104 8.10 9.74 2.21
N GLU A 105 7.56 8.52 2.11
CA GLU A 105 8.32 7.28 2.28
C GLU A 105 8.70 6.57 0.98
N ASP A 106 8.64 7.25 -0.15
CA ASP A 106 8.91 6.65 -1.46
C ASP A 106 8.06 5.41 -1.80
N ARG A 107 7.06 5.07 -0.95
CA ARG A 107 6.13 3.96 -1.23
C ARG A 107 5.21 4.22 -2.41
N LYS A 108 4.94 5.49 -2.70
CA LYS A 108 4.22 5.96 -3.88
C LYS A 108 4.98 7.13 -4.51
N VAL A 109 5.87 6.84 -5.41
CA VAL A 109 6.42 7.89 -6.27
C VAL A 109 5.30 8.38 -7.18
N SER A 110 5.08 9.70 -7.17
CA SER A 110 4.13 10.30 -8.12
C SER A 110 4.53 9.92 -9.54
N PRO A 111 3.60 9.54 -10.43
CA PRO A 111 3.91 9.31 -11.84
C PRO A 111 4.56 10.53 -12.52
N PHE A 112 4.32 11.73 -11.99
CA PHE A 112 4.96 12.96 -12.45
C PHE A 112 6.40 13.14 -11.97
N ALA A 113 6.80 12.48 -10.89
CA ALA A 113 8.15 12.52 -10.35
C ALA A 113 9.04 11.37 -10.86
N CYS A 114 8.44 10.30 -11.41
CA CYS A 114 9.18 9.16 -11.93
C CYS A 114 10.04 9.53 -13.13
N THR A 115 11.22 8.92 -13.19
CA THR A 115 12.09 8.95 -14.37
C THR A 115 11.75 7.77 -15.28
N TYR A 116 11.53 8.06 -16.53
CA TYR A 116 11.28 7.08 -17.58
C TYR A 116 12.44 7.05 -18.57
N GLU A 117 12.67 5.90 -19.14
CA GLU A 117 13.65 5.72 -20.19
C GLU A 117 12.95 5.14 -21.42
N VAL A 118 13.06 5.87 -22.53
CA VAL A 118 12.69 5.42 -23.89
C VAL A 118 13.95 4.92 -24.54
N TYR A 119 14.03 3.64 -24.91
CA TYR A 119 15.26 2.99 -25.30
C TYR A 119 15.07 1.93 -26.38
N ASN A 120 16.13 1.71 -27.14
CA ASN A 120 16.33 0.57 -28.04
C ASN A 120 17.71 -0.08 -27.74
N ASP A 121 18.19 -0.91 -28.65
CA ASP A 121 19.47 -1.62 -28.48
C ASP A 121 20.70 -0.73 -28.61
N THR A 122 20.57 0.50 -29.16
CA THR A 122 21.68 1.40 -29.49
C THR A 122 21.67 2.69 -28.69
N GLU A 123 20.51 3.20 -28.30
CA GLU A 123 20.38 4.50 -27.63
C GLU A 123 19.25 4.54 -26.62
N SER A 124 19.32 5.49 -25.70
CA SER A 124 18.26 5.74 -24.73
C SER A 124 18.10 7.24 -24.40
N ILE A 125 16.86 7.63 -24.09
CA ILE A 125 16.49 8.98 -23.70
C ILE A 125 15.77 8.92 -22.36
N LYS A 126 16.22 9.70 -21.37
CA LYS A 126 15.58 9.79 -20.05
C LYS A 126 14.64 11.00 -19.99
N CYS A 127 13.43 10.78 -19.55
CA CYS A 127 12.40 11.81 -19.35
C CYS A 127 11.87 11.78 -17.93
N LYS A 128 11.64 12.95 -17.32
CA LYS A 128 11.04 13.06 -16.02
C LYS A 128 9.54 13.33 -16.18
N GLY A 129 8.74 12.43 -15.58
CA GLY A 129 7.28 12.49 -15.67
C GLY A 129 6.71 11.82 -16.92
N ARG A 130 5.47 11.35 -16.77
CA ARG A 130 4.78 10.62 -17.82
C ARG A 130 4.39 11.53 -18.99
N SER A 131 4.03 12.77 -18.71
CA SER A 131 3.68 13.78 -19.73
C SER A 131 4.85 14.04 -20.68
N SER A 132 6.07 14.20 -20.16
CA SER A 132 7.26 14.42 -21.00
C SER A 132 7.56 13.24 -21.92
N VAL A 133 7.26 12.01 -21.49
CA VAL A 133 7.36 10.85 -22.38
C VAL A 133 6.29 10.88 -23.45
N ALA A 134 5.04 11.26 -23.09
CA ALA A 134 3.93 11.38 -24.03
C ALA A 134 4.25 12.39 -25.12
N ASP A 135 4.75 13.56 -24.74
CA ASP A 135 5.17 14.63 -25.66
C ASP A 135 6.31 14.17 -26.58
N LEU A 136 7.32 13.48 -26.01
CA LEU A 136 8.46 12.99 -26.77
C LEU A 136 8.03 12.01 -27.87
N ILE A 137 7.18 11.05 -27.55
CA ILE A 137 6.79 9.97 -28.48
C ILE A 137 5.55 10.27 -29.31
N GLY A 138 4.83 11.37 -29.02
CA GLY A 138 3.61 11.78 -29.73
C GLY A 138 2.38 10.93 -29.41
N TYR A 139 2.29 10.36 -28.20
CA TYR A 139 1.16 9.55 -27.74
C TYR A 139 0.39 10.22 -26.63
N ALA A 140 -0.90 9.91 -26.53
CA ALA A 140 -1.69 10.33 -25.37
C ALA A 140 -1.18 9.66 -24.08
N GLU A 141 -1.10 10.39 -22.97
CA GLU A 141 -0.59 9.93 -21.68
C GLU A 141 -1.29 8.65 -21.17
N VAL A 142 -2.58 8.50 -21.46
CA VAL A 142 -3.38 7.32 -21.11
C VAL A 142 -2.83 6.04 -21.77
N SER A 143 -2.31 6.14 -23.00
CA SER A 143 -1.75 5.01 -23.73
C SER A 143 -0.45 4.50 -23.15
N LEU A 144 0.33 5.37 -22.49
CA LEU A 144 1.62 5.03 -21.86
C LEU A 144 1.49 4.01 -20.75
N LYS A 145 0.37 4.00 -19.99
CA LYS A 145 0.14 3.08 -18.89
C LYS A 145 0.28 1.61 -19.31
N ASN A 146 -0.10 1.30 -20.55
CA ASN A 146 -0.06 -0.05 -21.11
C ASN A 146 1.27 -0.37 -21.82
N MET A 147 2.13 0.62 -22.02
CA MET A 147 3.41 0.47 -22.74
C MET A 147 4.59 0.38 -21.78
N VAL A 148 4.50 1.06 -20.64
CA VAL A 148 5.58 1.10 -19.65
C VAL A 148 5.78 -0.27 -18.99
N GLY A 149 6.98 -0.81 -19.09
CA GLY A 149 7.39 -2.03 -18.41
C GLY A 149 6.84 -3.35 -18.95
N ASN A 150 6.05 -3.32 -20.03
CA ASN A 150 5.50 -4.54 -20.64
C ASN A 150 6.36 -5.08 -21.79
N GLY A 151 7.51 -4.46 -22.06
CA GLY A 151 8.37 -4.82 -23.19
C GLY A 151 7.77 -4.54 -24.57
N ARG A 152 6.61 -3.86 -24.63
CA ARG A 152 5.97 -3.48 -25.90
C ARG A 152 6.73 -2.37 -26.57
N GLU A 153 6.90 -2.50 -27.87
CA GLU A 153 7.52 -1.49 -28.70
C GLU A 153 6.52 -0.39 -29.10
N ILE A 154 7.04 0.80 -29.27
CA ILE A 154 6.30 1.94 -29.83
C ILE A 154 5.97 1.61 -31.28
N ALA A 155 4.69 1.60 -31.62
CA ALA A 155 4.23 1.15 -32.93
C ALA A 155 4.35 2.20 -34.04
N LEU A 156 4.31 3.49 -33.69
CA LEU A 156 4.23 4.61 -34.63
C LEU A 156 5.12 5.79 -34.17
N GLY A 157 5.36 6.73 -35.04
CA GLY A 157 6.09 7.97 -34.73
C GLY A 157 7.61 7.84 -34.85
N PRO A 158 8.35 8.88 -34.45
CA PRO A 158 9.81 8.95 -34.57
C PRO A 158 10.56 7.91 -33.73
N TYR A 159 9.92 7.35 -32.69
CA TYR A 159 10.49 6.34 -31.80
C TYR A 159 9.88 4.95 -32.03
N LYS A 160 9.44 4.65 -33.24
CA LYS A 160 8.97 3.30 -33.59
C LYS A 160 10.05 2.26 -33.32
N GLY A 161 9.69 1.15 -32.65
CA GLY A 161 10.61 0.08 -32.23
C GLY A 161 11.29 0.31 -30.88
N TYR A 162 11.16 1.50 -30.28
CA TYR A 162 11.67 1.74 -28.93
C TYR A 162 10.72 1.18 -27.87
N LYS A 163 11.28 0.91 -26.69
CA LYS A 163 10.55 0.45 -25.50
C LYS A 163 10.59 1.51 -24.43
N ILE A 164 9.66 1.43 -23.47
CA ILE A 164 9.59 2.38 -22.35
C ILE A 164 9.69 1.60 -21.04
N ARG A 165 10.59 2.02 -20.15
CA ARG A 165 10.65 1.53 -18.77
C ARG A 165 10.62 2.68 -17.76
N ASN A 166 10.10 2.38 -16.58
CA ASN A 166 10.16 3.27 -15.43
C ASN A 166 11.39 2.89 -14.61
N LEU A 167 12.30 3.82 -14.37
CA LEU A 167 13.54 3.56 -13.66
C LEU A 167 13.34 3.51 -12.13
N ASP A 168 12.33 4.23 -11.62
CA ASP A 168 12.03 4.33 -10.19
C ASP A 168 11.09 3.22 -9.71
N ARG A 169 10.40 2.53 -10.65
CA ARG A 169 9.49 1.43 -10.36
C ARG A 169 9.66 0.29 -11.35
N PRO A 170 10.57 -0.64 -11.10
CA PRO A 170 10.71 -1.82 -11.94
C PRO A 170 9.41 -2.65 -11.90
N THR A 171 8.78 -2.83 -13.06
CA THR A 171 7.47 -3.49 -13.19
C THR A 171 7.53 -5.01 -13.18
N ASN A 172 8.73 -5.61 -13.14
CA ASN A 172 8.91 -7.06 -13.18
C ASN A 172 9.99 -7.52 -12.18
N ARG A 173 9.63 -8.50 -11.35
CA ARG A 173 10.54 -9.19 -10.41
C ARG A 173 11.82 -9.73 -11.08
N LYS A 174 11.77 -10.09 -12.37
CA LYS A 174 12.93 -10.52 -13.16
C LYS A 174 13.92 -9.39 -13.46
N GLN A 175 13.44 -8.16 -13.72
CA GLN A 175 14.29 -6.99 -13.97
C GLN A 175 15.02 -6.52 -12.71
N THR A 176 14.40 -6.64 -11.54
CA THR A 176 15.04 -6.33 -10.25
C THR A 176 16.26 -7.22 -9.99
N ILE A 177 16.23 -8.48 -10.44
CA ILE A 177 17.33 -9.43 -10.28
C ILE A 177 18.49 -9.10 -11.25
N GLU A 178 18.22 -8.62 -12.46
CA GLU A 178 19.25 -8.22 -13.41
C GLU A 178 19.95 -6.92 -13.00
N VAL A 179 19.21 -5.92 -12.52
CA VAL A 179 19.79 -4.67 -12.00
C VAL A 179 20.67 -4.95 -10.78
N ALA A 180 20.23 -5.82 -9.86
CA ALA A 180 21.02 -6.21 -8.70
C ALA A 180 22.32 -6.97 -9.10
N ARG A 181 22.29 -7.76 -10.17
CA ARG A 181 23.48 -8.47 -10.68
C ARG A 181 24.50 -7.56 -11.36
N VAL A 182 24.08 -6.44 -11.92
CA VAL A 182 25.00 -5.44 -12.52
C VAL A 182 25.68 -4.61 -11.43
N ILE A 183 24.99 -4.28 -10.35
CA ILE A 183 25.55 -3.51 -9.21
C ILE A 183 26.57 -4.32 -8.41
N THR A 184 26.47 -5.66 -8.39
CA THR A 184 27.41 -6.53 -7.66
C THR A 184 28.62 -6.98 -8.47
N ARG A 185 28.81 -6.49 -9.69
CA ARG A 185 29.95 -6.83 -10.58
C ARG A 185 30.91 -5.67 -10.86
N ASN A 186 30.77 -4.53 -10.15
CA ASN A 186 31.72 -3.42 -10.18
C ASN A 186 32.44 -3.28 -8.84
#